data_f736bccb4f09799fd59b8d4faa73b0f2
#
_entry.id   f736bccb4f09799fd59b8d4faa73b0f2
#
_cell.length_a   1.000
_cell.length_b   1.000
_cell.length_c   1.000
_cell.angle_alpha   90.00
_cell.angle_beta   90.00
_cell.angle_gamma   90.00
#
_symmetry.space_group_name_H-M   'P 1'
#
loop_
_entity.id
_entity.type
_entity.pdbx_description
1 polymer ?
#
loop_
_entity_poly.entity_id
_entity_poly.type
_entity_poly.pdbx_seq_one_letter_code
_entity_poly.pdbx_strand_id
1 'polypeptide(L)'
;MEDFYTIQGEGMNTGRAAYFIRLGGCDVECVWCDVKESWDANKHPLLTVGDLLQKVKESQTKLVVVTGGEPAMHDLTALTSVLKDNGYELAIETSGAHNLTGKWDWVCLSPKKFKAPLAENLQHADELKVVIYHPSDFEWAEKYKAMVKQNCTCLLQPEYSKHTKAVDLIVDYVKINPSWRISLQTHKIINVP
;
A
#
# COMPACT_ATOMS: atom_id res chain seq x y z
N MET A 1 14.26 5.25 -2.89
CA MET A 1 14.69 3.93 -3.34
C MET A 1 14.58 3.80 -4.86
N GLU A 2 13.39 3.83 -5.40
CA GLU A 2 13.13 3.82 -6.84
C GLU A 2 11.83 4.58 -7.15
N ASP A 3 11.68 4.96 -8.39
CA ASP A 3 10.44 5.57 -8.90
C ASP A 3 10.21 5.09 -10.34
N PHE A 4 8.96 4.81 -10.72
CA PHE A 4 8.64 4.25 -12.04
C PHE A 4 7.17 4.47 -12.41
N TYR A 5 6.90 4.52 -13.71
CA TYR A 5 5.56 4.61 -14.27
C TYR A 5 5.09 3.21 -14.72
N THR A 6 3.96 2.76 -14.20
CA THR A 6 3.40 1.43 -14.49
C THR A 6 1.89 1.37 -14.24
N ILE A 7 1.35 0.17 -14.07
CA ILE A 7 -0.05 -0.09 -13.71
C ILE A 7 -0.13 -0.46 -12.22
N GLN A 8 -1.02 0.18 -11.46
CA GLN A 8 -1.34 -0.27 -10.10
C GLN A 8 -1.94 -1.68 -10.17
N GLY A 9 -1.27 -2.62 -9.54
CA GLY A 9 -1.63 -4.04 -9.61
C GLY A 9 -2.42 -4.55 -8.42
N GLU A 10 -2.69 -3.71 -7.41
CA GLU A 10 -3.33 -4.12 -6.16
C GLU A 10 -4.45 -3.18 -5.74
N GLY A 11 -5.35 -3.69 -4.89
CA GLY A 11 -6.36 -2.88 -4.23
C GLY A 11 -7.42 -2.32 -5.15
N MET A 12 -8.07 -1.27 -4.71
CA MET A 12 -9.17 -0.62 -5.43
C MET A 12 -8.72 0.16 -6.67
N ASN A 13 -7.47 0.55 -6.72
CA ASN A 13 -6.88 1.26 -7.85
C ASN A 13 -6.29 0.31 -8.91
N THR A 14 -6.48 -1.00 -8.78
CA THR A 14 -5.99 -2.00 -9.75
C THR A 14 -6.41 -1.66 -11.18
N GLY A 15 -5.46 -1.76 -12.10
CA GLY A 15 -5.66 -1.49 -13.53
C GLY A 15 -5.44 -0.02 -13.93
N ARG A 16 -5.30 0.89 -12.97
CA ARG A 16 -5.02 2.31 -13.28
C ARG A 16 -3.54 2.52 -13.56
N ALA A 17 -3.23 3.34 -14.56
CA ALA A 17 -1.87 3.82 -14.76
C ALA A 17 -1.48 4.72 -13.58
N ALA A 18 -0.31 4.48 -12.99
CA ALA A 18 0.16 5.19 -11.80
C ALA A 18 1.68 5.41 -11.84
N TYR A 19 2.12 6.53 -11.28
CA TYR A 19 3.53 6.77 -11.01
C TYR A 19 3.85 6.38 -9.58
N PHE A 20 4.73 5.42 -9.42
CA PHE A 20 5.13 4.94 -8.10
C PHE A 20 6.36 5.67 -7.60
N ILE A 21 6.31 6.10 -6.34
CA ILE A 21 7.44 6.61 -5.57
C ILE A 21 7.66 5.64 -4.42
N ARG A 22 8.68 4.79 -4.52
CA ARG A 22 9.04 3.81 -3.51
C ARG A 22 10.16 4.32 -2.63
N LEU A 23 9.88 4.57 -1.37
CA LEU A 23 10.83 5.07 -0.38
C LEU A 23 11.63 3.94 0.26
N GLY A 24 12.88 4.19 0.61
CA GLY A 24 13.69 3.30 1.44
C GLY A 24 13.45 3.56 2.93
N GLY A 25 13.67 2.53 3.75
CA GLY A 25 13.45 2.52 5.19
C GLY A 25 12.19 1.74 5.58
N CYS A 26 12.36 0.69 6.40
CA CYS A 26 11.27 -0.07 6.97
C CYS A 26 11.70 -0.72 8.28
N ASP A 27 10.99 -0.47 9.35
CA ASP A 27 11.19 -1.08 10.66
C ASP A 27 10.11 -2.11 11.03
N VAL A 28 9.26 -2.47 10.06
CA VAL A 28 8.25 -3.52 10.20
C VAL A 28 8.83 -4.91 9.94
N GLU A 29 9.77 -5.03 9.00
CA GLU A 29 10.59 -6.20 8.70
C GLU A 29 9.81 -7.51 8.52
N CYS A 30 8.77 -7.50 7.69
CA CYS A 30 7.92 -8.66 7.43
C CYS A 30 8.71 -9.83 6.85
N VAL A 31 8.62 -11.02 7.44
CA VAL A 31 9.37 -12.22 6.99
C VAL A 31 9.12 -12.59 5.52
N TRP A 32 7.91 -12.34 5.02
CA TRP A 32 7.46 -12.59 3.65
C TRP A 32 7.51 -11.34 2.75
N CYS A 33 8.26 -10.29 3.16
CA CYS A 33 8.43 -9.09 2.35
C CYS A 33 9.07 -9.44 1.00
N ASP A 34 8.49 -8.94 -0.09
CA ASP A 34 8.99 -9.13 -1.45
C ASP A 34 9.98 -8.03 -1.90
N VAL A 35 10.19 -7.00 -1.06
CA VAL A 35 11.08 -5.86 -1.32
C VAL A 35 12.00 -5.62 -0.10
N LYS A 36 12.73 -6.65 0.33
CA LYS A 36 13.61 -6.57 1.53
C LYS A 36 14.75 -5.56 1.39
N GLU A 37 15.18 -5.26 0.19
CA GLU A 37 16.16 -4.21 -0.13
C GLU A 37 15.69 -2.81 0.29
N SER A 38 14.38 -2.60 0.45
CA SER A 38 13.82 -1.34 0.93
C SER A 38 14.03 -1.08 2.43
N TRP A 39 14.46 -2.08 3.21
CA TRP A 39 14.54 -1.93 4.67
C TRP A 39 15.59 -0.92 5.14
N ASP A 40 16.72 -0.85 4.44
CA ASP A 40 17.82 0.06 4.79
C ASP A 40 17.80 1.29 3.88
N ALA A 41 17.30 2.41 4.40
CA ALA A 41 17.23 3.67 3.66
C ALA A 41 18.59 4.18 3.19
N ASN A 42 19.70 3.87 3.91
CA ASN A 42 21.04 4.37 3.60
C ASN A 42 21.63 3.74 2.33
N LYS A 43 21.05 2.66 1.83
CA LYS A 43 21.46 2.01 0.58
C LYS A 43 20.89 2.66 -0.67
N HIS A 44 20.06 3.68 -0.51
CA HIS A 44 19.31 4.29 -1.61
C HIS A 44 19.67 5.76 -1.78
N PRO A 45 19.65 6.29 -3.02
CA PRO A 45 19.95 7.69 -3.26
C PRO A 45 18.89 8.61 -2.65
N LEU A 46 19.31 9.79 -2.25
CA LEU A 46 18.42 10.88 -1.88
C LEU A 46 18.02 11.64 -3.14
N LEU A 47 16.72 11.91 -3.28
CA LEU A 47 16.16 12.76 -4.33
C LEU A 47 15.47 13.96 -3.69
N THR A 48 15.53 15.11 -4.35
CA THR A 48 14.74 16.26 -3.92
C THR A 48 13.27 16.09 -4.35
N VAL A 49 12.37 16.79 -3.66
CA VAL A 49 10.94 16.84 -4.08
C VAL A 49 10.80 17.42 -5.49
N GLY A 50 11.68 18.35 -5.87
CA GLY A 50 11.71 18.92 -7.22
C GLY A 50 12.08 17.90 -8.29
N ASP A 51 13.08 17.05 -8.03
CA ASP A 51 13.49 15.99 -8.94
C ASP A 51 12.35 14.98 -9.14
N LEU A 52 11.69 14.58 -8.05
CA LEU A 52 10.53 13.66 -8.12
C LEU A 52 9.39 14.29 -8.91
N LEU A 53 9.05 15.56 -8.68
CA LEU A 53 8.02 16.25 -9.45
C LEU A 53 8.34 16.27 -10.94
N GLN A 54 9.58 16.51 -11.32
CA GLN A 54 9.99 16.53 -12.73
C GLN A 54 9.77 15.17 -13.38
N LYS A 55 10.18 14.09 -12.72
CA LYS A 55 9.98 12.73 -13.21
C LYS A 55 8.50 12.35 -13.31
N VAL A 56 7.70 12.72 -12.31
CA VAL A 56 6.23 12.50 -12.34
C VAL A 56 5.61 13.22 -13.54
N LYS A 57 6.05 14.44 -13.87
CA LYS A 57 5.57 15.22 -15.03
C LYS A 57 5.87 14.59 -16.38
N GLU A 58 6.88 13.76 -16.47
CA GLU A 58 7.21 12.99 -17.69
C GLU A 58 6.22 11.85 -17.94
N SER A 59 5.48 11.42 -16.91
CA SER A 59 4.41 10.43 -17.03
C SER A 59 3.09 11.07 -17.50
N GLN A 60 2.21 10.26 -18.09
CA GLN A 60 0.90 10.73 -18.53
C GLN A 60 -0.21 10.51 -17.50
N THR A 61 0.12 9.93 -16.34
CA THR A 61 -0.87 9.68 -15.29
C THR A 61 -1.09 10.89 -14.39
N LYS A 62 -2.25 10.91 -13.74
CA LYS A 62 -2.52 11.84 -12.64
C LYS A 62 -2.46 11.16 -11.27
N LEU A 63 -2.37 9.83 -11.22
CA LEU A 63 -2.26 9.08 -9.98
C LEU A 63 -0.79 8.87 -9.61
N VAL A 64 -0.42 9.32 -8.42
CA VAL A 64 0.88 9.03 -7.80
C VAL A 64 0.64 8.14 -6.59
N VAL A 65 1.33 7.01 -6.54
CA VAL A 65 1.29 6.06 -5.42
C VAL A 65 2.60 6.14 -4.65
N VAL A 66 2.54 6.58 -3.41
CA VAL A 66 3.69 6.57 -2.51
C VAL A 66 3.67 5.28 -1.71
N THR A 67 4.75 4.54 -1.80
CA THR A 67 4.95 3.23 -1.18
C THR A 67 6.40 3.09 -0.73
N GLY A 68 6.86 1.88 -0.47
CA GLY A 68 8.26 1.68 -0.19
C GLY A 68 8.53 0.50 0.72
N GLY A 69 9.47 0.67 1.63
CA GLY A 69 9.53 -0.05 2.87
C GLY A 69 8.30 0.32 3.73
N GLU A 70 8.44 1.32 4.59
CA GLU A 70 7.29 1.93 5.28
C GLU A 70 7.33 3.46 5.02
N PRO A 71 6.49 3.98 4.10
CA PRO A 71 6.57 5.39 3.71
C PRO A 71 6.21 6.36 4.84
N ALA A 72 5.36 5.94 5.80
CA ALA A 72 5.00 6.78 6.94
C ALA A 72 6.14 6.99 7.97
N MET A 73 7.30 6.35 7.80
CA MET A 73 8.52 6.71 8.53
C MET A 73 9.09 8.08 8.13
N HIS A 74 8.66 8.62 7.00
CA HIS A 74 9.11 9.90 6.47
C HIS A 74 8.07 10.99 6.67
N ASP A 75 8.52 12.25 6.81
CA ASP A 75 7.62 13.40 6.69
C ASP A 75 7.33 13.67 5.20
N LEU A 76 6.10 13.36 4.81
CA LEU A 76 5.62 13.48 3.42
C LEU A 76 4.89 14.80 3.14
N THR A 77 4.87 15.71 4.09
CA THR A 77 4.14 16.99 3.98
C THR A 77 4.58 17.81 2.77
N ALA A 78 5.88 17.97 2.57
CA ALA A 78 6.42 18.76 1.45
C ALA A 78 6.15 18.08 0.10
N LEU A 79 6.39 16.77 0.00
CA LEU A 79 6.16 15.97 -1.22
C LEU A 79 4.70 16.05 -1.65
N THR A 80 3.79 15.75 -0.72
CA THR A 80 2.35 15.74 -1.03
C THR A 80 1.82 17.13 -1.37
N SER A 81 2.29 18.19 -0.69
CA SER A 81 1.88 19.57 -1.02
C SER A 81 2.26 19.91 -2.45
N VAL A 82 3.50 19.70 -2.84
CA VAL A 82 3.99 20.01 -4.19
C VAL A 82 3.24 19.22 -5.27
N LEU A 83 3.00 17.94 -5.06
CA LEU A 83 2.25 17.10 -6.01
C LEU A 83 0.79 17.54 -6.11
N LYS A 84 0.12 17.84 -4.98
CA LYS A 84 -1.25 18.36 -4.96
C LYS A 84 -1.38 19.70 -5.68
N ASP A 85 -0.45 20.63 -5.47
CA ASP A 85 -0.42 21.94 -6.12
C ASP A 85 -0.23 21.82 -7.65
N ASN A 86 0.32 20.69 -8.13
CA ASN A 86 0.43 20.36 -9.56
C ASN A 86 -0.70 19.47 -10.08
N GLY A 87 -1.77 19.25 -9.30
CA GLY A 87 -3.02 18.59 -9.72
C GLY A 87 -2.93 17.07 -9.80
N TYR A 88 -2.06 16.42 -8.99
CA TYR A 88 -1.99 14.97 -8.89
C TYR A 88 -2.95 14.44 -7.82
N GLU A 89 -3.51 13.26 -8.09
CA GLU A 89 -4.21 12.40 -7.14
C GLU A 89 -3.17 11.57 -6.39
N LEU A 90 -3.24 11.55 -5.05
CA LEU A 90 -2.21 10.92 -4.22
C LEU A 90 -2.77 9.75 -3.43
N ALA A 91 -2.17 8.59 -3.62
CA ALA A 91 -2.41 7.40 -2.82
C ALA A 91 -1.18 7.03 -1.99
N ILE A 92 -1.39 6.47 -0.80
CA ILE A 92 -0.34 5.88 0.01
C ILE A 92 -0.62 4.42 0.31
N GLU A 93 0.41 3.58 0.23
CA GLU A 93 0.43 2.18 0.68
C GLU A 93 1.27 2.08 1.96
N THR A 94 0.65 1.88 3.12
CA THR A 94 1.34 1.88 4.42
C THR A 94 0.86 0.74 5.32
N SER A 95 1.72 0.29 6.23
CA SER A 95 1.31 -0.58 7.33
C SER A 95 0.49 0.14 8.39
N GLY A 96 0.53 1.47 8.39
CA GLY A 96 -0.10 2.32 9.40
C GLY A 96 0.63 2.37 10.75
N ALA A 97 1.84 1.81 10.85
CA ALA A 97 2.59 1.72 12.11
C ALA A 97 3.24 3.03 12.57
N HIS A 98 3.23 4.07 11.73
CA HIS A 98 3.76 5.40 12.00
C HIS A 98 2.73 6.48 11.70
N ASN A 99 2.91 7.68 12.27
CA ASN A 99 2.03 8.81 12.04
C ASN A 99 1.96 9.16 10.55
N LEU A 100 0.75 9.28 10.03
CA LEU A 100 0.53 9.63 8.64
C LEU A 100 0.64 11.14 8.47
N THR A 101 1.65 11.60 7.72
CA THR A 101 1.85 13.01 7.37
C THR A 101 1.47 13.28 5.93
N GLY A 102 1.25 14.55 5.58
CA GLY A 102 0.89 14.95 4.23
C GLY A 102 -0.60 14.91 3.91
N LYS A 103 -0.94 15.06 2.61
CA LYS A 103 -2.33 15.16 2.11
C LYS A 103 -2.59 14.00 1.15
N TRP A 104 -3.57 13.17 1.44
CA TRP A 104 -3.88 11.97 0.69
C TRP A 104 -5.31 11.99 0.17
N ASP A 105 -5.51 11.54 -1.06
CA ASP A 105 -6.83 11.29 -1.64
C ASP A 105 -7.26 9.85 -1.40
N TRP A 106 -6.30 8.93 -1.20
CA TRP A 106 -6.53 7.51 -0.93
C TRP A 106 -5.49 6.94 0.02
N VAL A 107 -5.95 6.37 1.11
CA VAL A 107 -5.09 5.69 2.10
C VAL A 107 -5.38 4.20 2.07
N CYS A 108 -4.47 3.42 1.48
CA CYS A 108 -4.45 1.97 1.60
C CYS A 108 -3.65 1.57 2.83
N LEU A 109 -4.35 1.10 3.86
CA LEU A 109 -3.74 0.62 5.10
C LEU A 109 -3.65 -0.90 5.06
N SER A 110 -2.44 -1.42 5.14
CA SER A 110 -2.15 -2.86 5.13
C SER A 110 -1.48 -3.29 6.43
N PRO A 111 -2.25 -3.61 7.50
CA PRO A 111 -1.70 -3.87 8.83
C PRO A 111 -0.80 -5.11 8.83
N LYS A 112 0.28 -5.06 9.60
CA LYS A 112 1.25 -6.15 9.71
C LYS A 112 1.31 -6.65 11.16
N LYS A 113 1.40 -7.98 11.33
CA LYS A 113 1.49 -8.61 12.66
C LYS A 113 2.79 -8.26 13.39
N PHE A 114 3.82 -7.86 12.65
CA PHE A 114 5.16 -7.56 13.18
C PHE A 114 5.20 -6.20 13.90
N LYS A 115 4.39 -5.25 13.43
CA LYS A 115 4.22 -3.94 14.05
C LYS A 115 2.79 -3.46 13.81
N ALA A 116 2.03 -3.31 14.90
CA ALA A 116 0.61 -2.94 14.82
C ALA A 116 0.44 -1.51 14.29
N PRO A 117 -0.62 -1.24 13.50
CA PRO A 117 -0.96 0.11 13.08
C PRO A 117 -1.41 0.97 14.27
N LEU A 118 -1.20 2.27 14.18
CA LEU A 118 -1.75 3.25 15.11
C LEU A 118 -3.28 3.33 14.93
N ALA A 119 -3.99 3.46 16.05
CA ALA A 119 -5.46 3.49 16.04
C ALA A 119 -6.03 4.66 15.21
N GLU A 120 -5.36 5.81 15.24
CA GLU A 120 -5.73 6.99 14.45
C GLU A 120 -5.66 6.75 12.95
N ASN A 121 -4.64 6.02 12.46
CA ASN A 121 -4.48 5.72 11.04
C ASN A 121 -5.59 4.82 10.50
N LEU A 122 -6.16 3.95 11.33
CA LEU A 122 -7.30 3.11 10.96
C LEU A 122 -8.54 3.95 10.60
N GLN A 123 -8.73 5.09 11.25
CA GLN A 123 -9.84 6.01 10.95
C GLN A 123 -9.62 6.80 9.64
N HIS A 124 -8.38 6.91 9.18
CA HIS A 124 -8.05 7.56 7.90
C HIS A 124 -8.09 6.59 6.71
N ALA A 125 -8.10 5.28 6.95
CA ALA A 125 -8.06 4.28 5.89
C ALA A 125 -9.29 4.34 4.97
N ASP A 126 -9.07 4.51 3.66
CA ASP A 126 -10.08 4.35 2.60
C ASP A 126 -10.16 2.89 2.15
N GLU A 127 -9.06 2.19 2.30
CA GLU A 127 -8.87 0.79 1.97
C GLU A 127 -8.11 0.07 3.09
N LEU A 128 -8.67 -1.02 3.59
CA LEU A 128 -8.00 -1.97 4.49
C LEU A 128 -7.63 -3.21 3.66
N LYS A 129 -6.35 -3.41 3.38
CA LYS A 129 -5.83 -4.54 2.60
C LYS A 129 -5.05 -5.50 3.50
N VAL A 130 -5.65 -6.64 3.85
CA VAL A 130 -5.03 -7.62 4.73
C VAL A 130 -4.43 -8.77 3.94
N VAL A 131 -3.12 -8.99 4.11
CA VAL A 131 -2.41 -10.11 3.49
C VAL A 131 -2.70 -11.39 4.26
N ILE A 132 -3.19 -12.41 3.54
CA ILE A 132 -3.49 -13.74 4.07
C ILE A 132 -2.35 -14.69 3.71
N TYR A 133 -1.61 -15.09 4.72
CA TYR A 133 -0.54 -16.09 4.65
C TYR A 133 -0.95 -17.42 5.31
N HIS A 134 -1.75 -17.32 6.39
CA HIS A 134 -2.22 -18.45 7.19
C HIS A 134 -3.72 -18.28 7.53
N PRO A 135 -4.50 -19.34 7.72
CA PRO A 135 -5.93 -19.23 8.09
C PRO A 135 -6.23 -18.36 9.31
N SER A 136 -5.33 -18.29 10.29
CA SER A 136 -5.49 -17.38 11.44
C SER A 136 -5.45 -15.89 11.08
N ASP A 137 -5.09 -15.53 9.84
CA ASP A 137 -5.04 -14.14 9.40
C ASP A 137 -6.45 -13.58 9.17
N PHE A 138 -7.48 -14.43 9.00
CA PHE A 138 -8.86 -13.98 8.93
C PHE A 138 -9.35 -13.36 10.24
N GLU A 139 -8.98 -13.93 11.39
CA GLU A 139 -9.29 -13.33 12.70
C GLU A 139 -8.60 -11.98 12.86
N TRP A 140 -7.36 -11.88 12.41
CA TRP A 140 -6.62 -10.63 12.35
C TRP A 140 -7.30 -9.59 11.44
N ALA A 141 -7.79 -10.02 10.26
CA ALA A 141 -8.52 -9.18 9.33
C ALA A 141 -9.81 -8.63 9.95
N GLU A 142 -10.62 -9.48 10.59
CA GLU A 142 -11.87 -9.05 11.24
C GLU A 142 -11.61 -8.07 12.39
N LYS A 143 -10.53 -8.27 13.16
CA LYS A 143 -10.13 -7.34 14.21
C LYS A 143 -9.96 -5.92 13.65
N TYR A 144 -9.22 -5.75 12.55
CA TYR A 144 -8.97 -4.42 11.99
C TYR A 144 -10.15 -3.87 11.21
N LYS A 145 -10.95 -4.73 10.58
CA LYS A 145 -12.21 -4.31 9.96
C LYS A 145 -13.17 -3.67 10.95
N ALA A 146 -13.23 -4.18 12.18
CA ALA A 146 -14.04 -3.56 13.24
C ALA A 146 -13.51 -2.19 13.72
N MET A 147 -12.29 -1.82 13.35
CA MET A 147 -11.61 -0.60 13.80
C MET A 147 -11.50 0.48 12.73
N VAL A 148 -11.77 0.20 11.48
CA VAL A 148 -11.75 1.19 10.39
C VAL A 148 -13.08 1.91 10.26
N LYS A 149 -13.07 3.07 9.56
CA LYS A 149 -14.32 3.83 9.29
C LYS A 149 -15.31 3.00 8.46
N GLN A 150 -16.60 3.27 8.61
CA GLN A 150 -17.69 2.48 8.01
C GLN A 150 -17.62 2.36 6.48
N ASN A 151 -17.15 3.39 5.79
CA ASN A 151 -17.01 3.40 4.33
C ASN A 151 -15.64 2.90 3.82
N CYS A 152 -14.80 2.37 4.70
CA CYS A 152 -13.53 1.77 4.31
C CYS A 152 -13.79 0.49 3.50
N THR A 153 -13.15 0.37 2.33
CA THR A 153 -13.20 -0.86 1.54
C THR A 153 -12.27 -1.90 2.12
N CYS A 154 -12.79 -3.09 2.43
CA CYS A 154 -12.01 -4.16 3.05
C CYS A 154 -11.61 -5.23 2.02
N LEU A 155 -10.32 -5.49 1.91
CA LEU A 155 -9.71 -6.39 0.94
C LEU A 155 -8.87 -7.46 1.62
N LEU A 156 -8.98 -8.70 1.12
CA LEU A 156 -8.10 -9.81 1.45
C LEU A 156 -7.19 -10.10 0.26
N GLN A 157 -5.88 -10.15 0.49
CA GLN A 157 -4.90 -10.41 -0.54
C GLN A 157 -4.08 -11.65 -0.21
N PRO A 158 -3.98 -12.64 -1.13
CA PRO A 158 -3.12 -13.79 -0.90
C PRO A 158 -1.66 -13.35 -0.85
N GLU A 159 -0.90 -13.85 0.12
CA GLU A 159 0.56 -13.73 0.06
C GLU A 159 1.08 -14.55 -1.14
N TYR A 160 2.00 -13.96 -1.91
CA TYR A 160 2.34 -14.47 -3.24
C TYR A 160 2.95 -15.88 -3.24
N SER A 161 3.81 -16.21 -2.29
CA SER A 161 4.44 -17.54 -2.22
C SER A 161 3.45 -18.66 -1.87
N LYS A 162 2.29 -18.30 -1.31
CA LYS A 162 1.18 -19.20 -0.95
C LYS A 162 -0.04 -19.03 -1.86
N HIS A 163 0.11 -18.29 -2.97
CA HIS A 163 -0.98 -17.80 -3.80
C HIS A 163 -2.07 -18.85 -4.06
N THR A 164 -1.75 -20.02 -4.59
CA THR A 164 -2.75 -21.03 -4.96
C THR A 164 -3.64 -21.45 -3.79
N LYS A 165 -3.06 -21.80 -2.64
CA LYS A 165 -3.82 -22.23 -1.45
C LYS A 165 -4.53 -21.07 -0.77
N ALA A 166 -3.90 -19.89 -0.72
CA ALA A 166 -4.49 -18.74 -0.08
C ALA A 166 -5.66 -18.16 -0.89
N VAL A 167 -5.62 -18.22 -2.21
CA VAL A 167 -6.74 -17.79 -3.07
C VAL A 167 -8.00 -18.61 -2.80
N ASP A 168 -7.91 -19.94 -2.76
CA ASP A 168 -9.06 -20.79 -2.50
C ASP A 168 -9.70 -20.47 -1.15
N LEU A 169 -8.88 -20.33 -0.10
CA LEU A 169 -9.36 -19.94 1.23
C LEU A 169 -10.04 -18.58 1.24
N ILE A 170 -9.47 -17.58 0.53
CA ILE A 170 -10.03 -16.23 0.44
C ILE A 170 -11.35 -16.26 -0.34
N VAL A 171 -11.42 -17.01 -1.44
CA VAL A 171 -12.66 -17.16 -2.24
C VAL A 171 -13.79 -17.69 -1.40
N ASP A 172 -13.55 -18.78 -0.67
CA ASP A 172 -14.57 -19.37 0.20
C ASP A 172 -14.96 -18.44 1.35
N TYR A 173 -13.98 -17.74 1.93
CA TYR A 173 -14.23 -16.77 2.99
C TYR A 173 -15.09 -15.58 2.51
N VAL A 174 -14.77 -15.01 1.36
CA VAL A 174 -15.50 -13.86 0.79
C VAL A 174 -16.93 -14.23 0.41
N LYS A 175 -17.19 -15.45 -0.09
CA LYS A 175 -18.56 -15.94 -0.37
C LYS A 175 -19.46 -15.96 0.87
N ILE A 176 -18.87 -16.23 2.04
CA ILE A 176 -19.59 -16.27 3.32
C ILE A 176 -19.63 -14.87 3.96
N ASN A 177 -18.62 -14.04 3.69
CA ASN A 177 -18.44 -12.71 4.26
C ASN A 177 -18.39 -11.63 3.14
N PRO A 178 -19.54 -11.29 2.50
CA PRO A 178 -19.59 -10.46 1.28
C PRO A 178 -19.20 -8.99 1.47
N SER A 179 -18.92 -8.55 2.69
CA SER A 179 -18.33 -7.25 3.01
C SER A 179 -16.82 -7.18 2.75
N TRP A 180 -16.19 -8.33 2.51
CA TRP A 180 -14.82 -8.43 2.02
C TRP A 180 -14.78 -8.57 0.50
N ARG A 181 -13.69 -8.12 -0.10
CA ARG A 181 -13.37 -8.31 -1.52
C ARG A 181 -11.99 -8.94 -1.66
N ILE A 182 -11.72 -9.52 -2.81
CA ILE A 182 -10.39 -10.07 -3.13
C ILE A 182 -9.55 -8.99 -3.80
N SER A 183 -8.32 -8.82 -3.32
CA SER A 183 -7.25 -8.12 -4.02
C SER A 183 -6.25 -9.15 -4.53
N LEU A 184 -5.81 -9.01 -5.77
CA LEU A 184 -4.72 -9.80 -6.35
C LEU A 184 -3.51 -8.90 -6.63
N GLN A 185 -2.35 -9.50 -6.84
CA GLN A 185 -1.16 -8.82 -7.34
C GLN A 185 -1.12 -8.95 -8.87
N THR A 186 -2.01 -8.22 -9.57
CA THR A 186 -2.19 -8.35 -11.01
C THR A 186 -0.96 -7.93 -11.81
N HIS A 187 -0.14 -7.00 -11.27
CA HIS A 187 1.14 -6.63 -11.88
C HIS A 187 2.06 -7.84 -12.08
N LYS A 188 2.06 -8.81 -11.16
CA LYS A 188 2.84 -10.06 -11.30
C LYS A 188 2.26 -10.99 -12.37
N ILE A 189 0.94 -10.92 -12.64
CA ILE A 189 0.28 -11.73 -13.66
C ILE A 189 0.54 -11.16 -15.05
N ILE A 190 0.50 -9.83 -15.19
CA ILE A 190 0.74 -9.14 -16.48
C ILE A 190 2.21 -8.79 -16.70
N ASN A 191 3.10 -9.17 -15.77
CA ASN A 191 4.55 -9.01 -15.83
C ASN A 191 5.01 -7.55 -16.05
N VAL A 192 4.49 -6.65 -15.20
CA VAL A 192 4.94 -5.25 -15.13
C VAL A 192 5.52 -4.96 -13.74
N PRO A 193 6.34 -3.89 -13.60
CA PRO A 193 6.90 -3.48 -12.29
C PRO A 193 5.84 -3.22 -11.23
#